data_67f5e2312c5b6606178727dbcb565f4c
#
_entry.id   67f5e2312c5b6606178727dbcb565f4c
#
_cell.length_a   1.000
_cell.length_b   1.000
_cell.length_c   1.000
_cell.angle_alpha   90.00
_cell.angle_beta   90.00
_cell.angle_gamma   90.00
#
_symmetry.space_group_name_H-M   'P 1'
#
loop_
_entity.id
_entity.type
_entity.pdbx_description
1 polymer ?
#
loop_
_entity_poly.entity_id
_entity_poly.type
_entity_poly.pdbx_seq_one_letter_code
_entity_poly.pdbx_strand_id
1 'polypeptide(L)'
;MYILTAEAKDLYNTNHLKNGNGSGYCIRTKAGNINVKKFINALDYSLDLIKLREIYEKIYRRHDFSFKINGKEYTKHVINVKFSYAQKEFNKAGNNIYVRSGYQYKDIKLEDHICVVDDKLIGIEVDMEVDEPYKNLSVLEDYFTYEDGRYKNIGNDIILNKSELRQELYLYENGFVCDGIKYVRWKRSSGSSRVGKCLFINEALYQRMHKWETCNLKIKDGQPLDLAAFEAYISLTSSSIIDTLEIKPENFLLIDDYESVFKDTVVGVEFEEGHLVSKTKEYEIHNSIFDGESLIDESLVPDKYKHYGMLLLRNRFFKSASFNCNIQQWFKDNNITDTGQLNGFTLAQDISEIKIITTPSSIKYCKFGTAEQWLKLIEPTFGIVKHEKPTHYFNGRMVSCHYQLINTLQLTEKDMQDLLEPSFDYISKVRNDPAILRYHINYPYNEMPLTPLNSKNEIIFKLLGINENFSKTSLYYDFRDDLIRSMIRELKQGHVLINGNYSTLLGNGLEMLQHSIGTFNGESVIGKGNIHSTRFEYDKTILGSRSPHICAGNVLVVKNVANEEIDRYFNLSNEVVYVNAIGENIQQRLNGCDYAPSCGDTGMKTW
;
A
#
# COMPACT_ATOMS: atom_id res chain seq x y z
N MET A 1 -14.16 -11.88 -5.89
CA MET A 1 -15.44 -11.48 -5.24
C MET A 1 -15.38 -9.99 -4.93
N TYR A 2 -16.49 -9.29 -5.14
CA TYR A 2 -16.56 -7.84 -4.95
C TYR A 2 -17.45 -7.50 -3.76
N ILE A 3 -17.23 -6.35 -3.16
CA ILE A 3 -18.14 -5.77 -2.17
C ILE A 3 -18.84 -4.53 -2.75
N LEU A 4 -20.01 -4.25 -2.19
CA LEU A 4 -20.80 -3.09 -2.58
C LEU A 4 -20.28 -1.83 -1.89
N THR A 5 -20.43 -0.69 -2.56
CA THR A 5 -20.10 0.61 -1.97
C THR A 5 -21.36 1.47 -1.92
N ALA A 6 -21.59 2.10 -0.77
CA ALA A 6 -22.66 3.05 -0.54
C ALA A 6 -22.12 4.39 -0.07
N GLU A 7 -22.80 5.48 -0.39
CA GLU A 7 -22.49 6.80 0.14
C GLU A 7 -23.11 6.93 1.54
N ALA A 8 -22.35 7.46 2.50
CA ALA A 8 -22.80 7.64 3.88
C ALA A 8 -24.08 8.47 3.98
N LYS A 9 -24.18 9.52 3.16
CA LYS A 9 -25.34 10.39 3.08
C LYS A 9 -26.64 9.62 2.77
N ASP A 10 -26.55 8.70 1.84
CA ASP A 10 -27.71 7.92 1.44
C ASP A 10 -28.16 6.95 2.54
N LEU A 11 -27.19 6.34 3.23
CA LEU A 11 -27.46 5.43 4.36
C LEU A 11 -28.05 6.17 5.56
N TYR A 12 -27.47 7.33 5.90
CA TYR A 12 -27.93 8.16 7.00
C TYR A 12 -29.37 8.66 6.80
N ASN A 13 -29.65 9.24 5.64
CA ASN A 13 -30.98 9.76 5.32
C ASN A 13 -32.06 8.66 5.38
N THR A 14 -31.70 7.44 5.05
CA THR A 14 -32.58 6.29 5.13
C THR A 14 -32.91 5.89 6.56
N ASN A 15 -31.94 5.96 7.46
CA ASN A 15 -32.13 5.64 8.88
C ASN A 15 -32.90 6.73 9.63
N HIS A 16 -32.77 7.99 9.23
CA HIS A 16 -33.43 9.14 9.86
C HIS A 16 -34.83 9.46 9.34
N LEU A 17 -35.16 9.03 8.15
CA LEU A 17 -36.51 9.20 7.63
C LEU A 17 -37.46 8.35 8.46
N LYS A 18 -38.11 8.97 9.44
CA LYS A 18 -39.09 8.39 10.37
C LYS A 18 -40.35 7.80 9.71
N ASN A 19 -40.44 7.78 8.42
CA ASN A 19 -41.51 7.16 7.70
C ASN A 19 -41.22 5.66 7.58
N GLY A 20 -41.62 4.94 8.56
CA GLY A 20 -41.76 3.54 8.89
C GLY A 20 -41.63 2.42 7.87
N ASN A 21 -41.17 2.68 6.69
CA ASN A 21 -40.82 1.70 5.68
C ASN A 21 -39.33 1.78 5.46
N GLY A 22 -38.58 0.94 6.13
CA GLY A 22 -37.13 0.79 6.00
C GLY A 22 -36.69 0.35 4.60
N SER A 23 -37.10 1.08 3.59
CA SER A 23 -36.74 0.89 2.19
C SER A 23 -35.63 1.84 1.79
N GLY A 24 -34.55 1.80 2.60
CA GLY A 24 -33.30 2.35 2.18
C GLY A 24 -32.69 1.57 1.03
N TYR A 25 -31.43 1.54 0.93
CA TYR A 25 -30.71 0.77 -0.06
C TYR A 25 -31.10 -0.70 -0.09
N CYS A 26 -32.02 -1.07 -0.94
CA CYS A 26 -32.39 -2.46 -1.16
C CYS A 26 -31.35 -3.13 -2.04
N ILE A 27 -30.50 -3.97 -1.46
CA ILE A 27 -29.76 -4.97 -2.22
C ILE A 27 -30.75 -6.12 -2.50
N ARG A 28 -31.56 -5.97 -3.51
CA ARG A 28 -32.46 -7.04 -3.93
C ARG A 28 -31.70 -8.00 -4.84
N THR A 29 -31.57 -9.23 -4.41
CA THR A 29 -30.86 -10.30 -5.14
C THR A 29 -31.64 -10.90 -6.30
N LYS A 30 -32.91 -10.56 -6.48
CA LYS A 30 -33.71 -11.02 -7.63
C LYS A 30 -33.89 -9.89 -8.65
N ALA A 31 -33.40 -10.11 -9.83
CA ALA A 31 -33.68 -9.34 -11.04
C ALA A 31 -33.12 -7.89 -11.07
N GLY A 32 -31.93 -7.65 -10.59
CA GLY A 32 -31.15 -6.48 -11.01
C GLY A 32 -31.46 -5.15 -10.32
N ASN A 33 -32.31 -5.11 -9.33
CA ASN A 33 -32.60 -3.88 -8.57
C ASN A 33 -31.67 -3.69 -7.39
N ILE A 34 -30.38 -3.57 -7.66
CA ILE A 34 -29.42 -3.11 -6.64
C ILE A 34 -29.27 -1.61 -6.85
N ASN A 35 -29.92 -0.84 -5.99
CA ASN A 35 -29.76 0.61 -5.95
C ASN A 35 -28.40 1.04 -5.34
N VAL A 36 -27.34 0.36 -5.70
CA VAL A 36 -25.98 0.75 -5.32
C VAL A 36 -25.42 1.58 -6.45
N LYS A 37 -25.21 2.86 -6.20
CA LYS A 37 -24.77 3.83 -7.20
C LYS A 37 -23.44 3.51 -7.85
N LYS A 38 -22.60 2.69 -7.21
CA LYS A 38 -21.27 2.38 -7.73
C LYS A 38 -20.73 1.08 -7.15
N PHE A 39 -20.43 0.13 -8.03
CA PHE A 39 -19.61 -1.02 -7.67
C PHE A 39 -18.14 -0.61 -7.73
N ILE A 40 -17.46 -0.67 -6.62
CA ILE A 40 -16.02 -0.45 -6.56
C ILE A 40 -15.39 -1.80 -6.27
N ASN A 41 -14.34 -2.13 -7.00
CA ASN A 41 -13.42 -3.22 -6.68
C ASN A 41 -12.65 -2.85 -5.41
N ALA A 42 -13.30 -2.90 -4.26
CA ALA A 42 -12.67 -2.44 -3.02
C ALA A 42 -11.89 -3.55 -2.34
N LEU A 43 -12.32 -4.77 -2.50
CA LEU A 43 -11.64 -5.95 -1.99
C LEU A 43 -11.91 -7.10 -2.97
N ASP A 44 -11.07 -7.22 -3.94
CA ASP A 44 -11.10 -8.34 -4.84
C ASP A 44 -10.36 -9.47 -4.15
N TYR A 45 -11.10 -10.48 -3.68
CA TYR A 45 -10.52 -11.64 -3.04
C TYR A 45 -9.49 -11.30 -1.93
N SER A 46 -9.87 -11.39 -0.69
CA SER A 46 -9.02 -11.12 0.48
C SER A 46 -9.15 -12.23 1.51
N LEU A 47 -8.20 -12.34 2.42
CA LEU A 47 -8.28 -13.28 3.53
C LEU A 47 -9.53 -13.05 4.38
N ASP A 48 -9.94 -11.80 4.55
CA ASP A 48 -11.19 -11.44 5.21
C ASP A 48 -12.40 -12.08 4.55
N LEU A 49 -12.50 -11.99 3.22
CA LEU A 49 -13.65 -12.55 2.50
C LEU A 49 -13.64 -14.07 2.48
N ILE A 50 -12.48 -14.69 2.45
CA ILE A 50 -12.32 -16.15 2.59
C ILE A 50 -12.85 -16.58 3.96
N LYS A 51 -12.36 -15.95 5.03
CA LYS A 51 -12.74 -16.30 6.40
C LYS A 51 -14.19 -15.98 6.69
N LEU A 52 -14.68 -14.87 6.19
CA LEU A 52 -16.08 -14.46 6.37
C LEU A 52 -17.04 -15.46 5.71
N ARG A 53 -16.70 -15.96 4.51
CA ARG A 53 -17.45 -17.03 3.85
C ARG A 53 -17.47 -18.30 4.70
N GLU A 54 -16.33 -18.75 5.19
CA GLU A 54 -16.22 -19.92 6.05
C GLU A 54 -17.09 -19.79 7.31
N ILE A 55 -17.01 -18.65 7.98
CA ILE A 55 -17.83 -18.37 9.19
C ILE A 55 -19.32 -18.36 8.84
N TYR A 56 -19.70 -17.73 7.74
CA TYR A 56 -21.08 -17.66 7.28
C TYR A 56 -21.66 -19.07 7.00
N GLU A 57 -20.97 -19.85 6.20
CA GLU A 57 -21.38 -21.20 5.83
C GLU A 57 -21.48 -22.12 7.06
N LYS A 58 -20.57 -21.98 8.03
CA LYS A 58 -20.60 -22.72 9.28
C LYS A 58 -21.79 -22.36 10.16
N ILE A 59 -22.18 -21.06 10.23
CA ILE A 59 -23.30 -20.60 11.06
C ILE A 59 -24.63 -20.97 10.44
N TYR A 60 -24.81 -20.64 9.15
CA TYR A 60 -26.10 -20.73 8.50
C TYR A 60 -26.33 -22.04 7.76
N ARG A 61 -25.27 -22.85 7.60
CA ARG A 61 -25.27 -24.10 6.80
C ARG A 61 -25.83 -23.86 5.39
N ARG A 62 -25.45 -22.73 4.80
CA ARG A 62 -25.89 -22.25 3.49
C ARG A 62 -24.70 -21.82 2.65
N HIS A 63 -24.81 -21.95 1.32
CA HIS A 63 -23.78 -21.57 0.35
C HIS A 63 -24.18 -20.32 -0.47
N ASP A 64 -25.08 -19.49 0.07
CA ASP A 64 -25.57 -18.25 -0.55
C ASP A 64 -24.85 -16.99 -0.02
N PHE A 65 -23.60 -17.12 0.39
CA PHE A 65 -22.77 -16.02 0.86
C PHE A 65 -22.57 -14.95 -0.21
N SER A 66 -22.52 -15.34 -1.47
CA SER A 66 -22.30 -14.48 -2.61
C SER A 66 -23.37 -14.66 -3.68
N PHE A 67 -23.48 -13.68 -4.57
CA PHE A 67 -24.38 -13.67 -5.71
C PHE A 67 -23.67 -13.10 -6.94
N LYS A 68 -24.19 -13.38 -8.14
CA LYS A 68 -23.58 -12.93 -9.39
C LYS A 68 -24.41 -11.87 -10.07
N ILE A 69 -23.73 -10.81 -10.58
CA ILE A 69 -24.32 -9.78 -11.44
C ILE A 69 -23.38 -9.59 -12.62
N ASN A 70 -23.89 -9.73 -13.83
CA ASN A 70 -23.12 -9.58 -15.07
C ASN A 70 -21.81 -10.38 -15.06
N GLY A 71 -21.86 -11.61 -14.58
CA GLY A 71 -20.70 -12.51 -14.49
C GLY A 71 -19.73 -12.24 -13.33
N LYS A 72 -19.90 -11.16 -12.59
CA LYS A 72 -19.06 -10.83 -11.41
C LYS A 72 -19.74 -11.29 -10.13
N GLU A 73 -18.94 -11.82 -9.21
CA GLU A 73 -19.41 -12.33 -7.92
C GLU A 73 -19.32 -11.24 -6.84
N TYR A 74 -20.39 -11.05 -6.08
CA TYR A 74 -20.52 -10.05 -5.02
C TYR A 74 -21.00 -10.68 -3.72
N THR A 75 -20.64 -10.09 -2.60
CA THR A 75 -21.25 -10.39 -1.31
C THR A 75 -22.04 -9.19 -0.78
N LYS A 76 -23.12 -9.49 -0.05
CA LYS A 76 -23.91 -8.48 0.66
C LYS A 76 -23.55 -8.37 2.15
N HIS A 77 -22.65 -9.20 2.65
CA HIS A 77 -22.35 -9.25 4.08
C HIS A 77 -21.31 -8.22 4.54
N VAL A 78 -20.67 -7.54 3.58
CA VAL A 78 -19.80 -6.40 3.82
C VAL A 78 -20.18 -5.27 2.87
N ILE A 79 -20.27 -4.07 3.38
CA ILE A 79 -20.51 -2.85 2.61
C ILE A 79 -19.36 -1.87 2.88
N ASN A 80 -18.80 -1.32 1.82
CA ASN A 80 -17.85 -0.24 1.91
C ASN A 80 -18.61 1.09 1.92
N VAL A 81 -18.59 1.80 3.03
CA VAL A 81 -19.24 3.09 3.16
C VAL A 81 -18.23 4.19 2.86
N LYS A 82 -18.60 5.05 1.93
CA LYS A 82 -17.81 6.22 1.56
C LYS A 82 -18.38 7.45 2.24
N PHE A 83 -17.57 8.06 3.10
CA PHE A 83 -17.85 9.35 3.69
C PHE A 83 -17.32 10.47 2.80
N SER A 84 -17.93 11.64 2.90
CA SER A 84 -17.40 12.81 2.23
C SER A 84 -16.11 13.23 2.92
N TYR A 85 -15.01 13.17 2.18
CA TYR A 85 -13.69 13.49 2.73
C TYR A 85 -13.41 14.98 2.74
N ALA A 86 -14.03 15.70 1.82
CA ALA A 86 -13.99 17.16 1.74
C ALA A 86 -15.42 17.66 1.51
N GLN A 87 -15.86 18.53 2.38
CA GLN A 87 -17.11 19.24 2.22
C GLN A 87 -16.86 20.45 1.32
N LYS A 88 -17.81 20.71 0.45
CA LYS A 88 -17.80 21.86 -0.42
C LYS A 88 -18.90 22.79 0.05
N GLU A 89 -18.49 23.89 0.57
CA GLU A 89 -19.38 24.91 1.06
C GLU A 89 -19.27 26.17 0.20
N PHE A 90 -20.28 27.02 0.31
CA PHE A 90 -20.32 28.28 -0.38
C PHE A 90 -20.45 29.38 0.66
N ASN A 91 -19.63 30.42 0.56
CA ASN A 91 -19.88 31.66 1.31
C ASN A 91 -21.03 32.45 0.66
N LYS A 92 -21.49 33.53 1.29
CA LYS A 92 -22.53 34.39 0.73
C LYS A 92 -22.18 34.99 -0.63
N ALA A 93 -20.91 35.12 -0.94
CA ALA A 93 -20.43 35.58 -2.24
C ALA A 93 -20.46 34.46 -3.32
N GLY A 94 -20.87 33.24 -2.97
CA GLY A 94 -20.92 32.10 -3.89
C GLY A 94 -19.58 31.41 -4.15
N ASN A 95 -18.53 31.76 -3.40
CA ASN A 95 -17.23 31.12 -3.53
C ASN A 95 -17.23 29.73 -2.89
N ASN A 96 -16.62 28.78 -3.56
CA ASN A 96 -16.47 27.44 -3.00
C ASN A 96 -15.44 27.43 -1.88
N ILE A 97 -15.84 26.85 -0.77
CA ILE A 97 -14.97 26.60 0.37
C ILE A 97 -14.87 25.10 0.55
N TYR A 98 -13.65 24.58 0.66
CA TYR A 98 -13.41 23.18 0.84
C TYR A 98 -12.99 22.89 2.26
N VAL A 99 -13.79 22.12 2.98
CA VAL A 99 -13.51 21.68 4.33
C VAL A 99 -13.28 20.18 4.30
N ARG A 100 -12.15 19.73 4.81
CA ARG A 100 -11.92 18.31 5.04
C ARG A 100 -12.52 17.93 6.38
N SER A 101 -13.33 16.87 6.39
CA SER A 101 -13.83 16.36 7.65
C SER A 101 -12.67 16.03 8.57
N GLY A 102 -12.64 16.72 9.68
CA GLY A 102 -11.74 16.44 10.74
C GLY A 102 -10.33 16.98 10.65
N TYR A 103 -9.91 17.66 9.58
CA TYR A 103 -8.50 17.98 9.53
C TYR A 103 -8.19 19.40 9.16
N GLN A 104 -7.90 19.76 8.06
CA GLN A 104 -7.37 21.06 7.71
C GLN A 104 -8.25 21.73 6.69
N TYR A 105 -8.36 23.02 6.87
CA TYR A 105 -8.84 23.87 5.82
C TYR A 105 -7.84 23.89 4.72
N LYS A 106 -8.32 23.66 3.53
CA LYS A 106 -7.52 23.84 2.34
C LYS A 106 -8.23 24.85 1.48
N ASP A 107 -7.47 25.82 1.03
CA ASP A 107 -7.93 26.85 0.11
C ASP A 107 -8.99 27.82 0.70
N ILE A 108 -8.95 28.02 2.02
CA ILE A 108 -9.78 28.99 2.69
C ILE A 108 -8.92 30.19 3.03
N LYS A 109 -9.38 31.31 2.61
CA LYS A 109 -8.84 32.57 3.12
C LYS A 109 -9.33 32.78 4.53
N LEU A 110 -8.47 33.33 5.37
CA LEU A 110 -8.80 33.66 6.75
C LEU A 110 -10.07 34.54 6.88
N GLU A 111 -10.33 35.34 5.86
CA GLU A 111 -11.51 36.18 5.77
C GLU A 111 -12.80 35.43 5.46
N ASP A 112 -12.68 34.19 4.98
CA ASP A 112 -13.83 33.39 4.51
C ASP A 112 -14.36 32.41 5.54
N HIS A 113 -13.68 32.21 6.62
CA HIS A 113 -14.03 31.54 7.88
C HIS A 113 -14.68 30.22 7.90
N ILE A 114 -14.12 29.29 8.52
CA ILE A 114 -14.66 28.04 8.73
C ILE A 114 -14.19 27.22 9.79
N CYS A 115 -14.84 26.31 10.30
CA CYS A 115 -14.53 25.71 11.52
C CYS A 115 -14.53 24.23 11.57
N VAL A 116 -13.42 23.65 11.33
CA VAL A 116 -13.21 22.29 11.72
C VAL A 116 -11.89 22.20 12.40
N VAL A 117 -11.78 21.56 13.48
CA VAL A 117 -10.54 21.34 14.17
C VAL A 117 -10.58 19.95 14.76
N ASP A 118 -9.49 19.23 14.65
CA ASP A 118 -9.27 17.95 15.30
C ASP A 118 -10.41 16.96 15.11
N ASP A 119 -10.78 16.66 13.89
CA ASP A 119 -11.90 15.78 13.61
C ASP A 119 -13.25 16.26 14.14
N LYS A 120 -13.29 17.45 14.63
CA LYS A 120 -14.48 18.00 15.24
C LYS A 120 -15.01 19.06 14.35
N LEU A 121 -16.24 18.88 13.96
CA LEU A 121 -16.98 19.95 13.35
C LEU A 121 -17.24 20.95 14.42
N ILE A 122 -16.75 22.11 14.20
CA ILE A 122 -17.05 23.21 15.01
C ILE A 122 -18.27 23.84 14.43
N GLY A 123 -19.24 23.85 15.26
CA GLY A 123 -20.51 24.41 14.93
C GLY A 123 -20.42 25.79 14.44
N ILE A 124 -20.96 25.92 13.31
CA ILE A 124 -20.90 27.11 12.57
C ILE A 124 -22.22 27.77 12.46
N GLU A 125 -23.25 27.06 12.68
CA GLU A 125 -24.52 27.69 12.90
C GLU A 125 -24.72 27.90 14.37
N VAL A 126 -25.20 29.07 14.64
CA VAL A 126 -25.51 29.60 15.94
C VAL A 126 -26.35 28.67 16.81
N ASP A 127 -27.09 27.77 16.22
CA ASP A 127 -28.01 26.86 16.90
C ASP A 127 -27.43 25.50 17.30
N MET A 128 -26.13 25.30 17.14
CA MET A 128 -25.53 24.08 17.62
C MET A 128 -25.14 24.17 19.09
N GLU A 129 -25.76 23.34 19.89
CA GLU A 129 -25.12 22.91 21.14
C GLU A 129 -23.86 22.14 20.79
N VAL A 130 -22.73 22.70 21.18
CA VAL A 130 -21.45 22.07 20.98
C VAL A 130 -21.20 21.18 22.17
N ASP A 131 -21.10 19.88 21.94
CA ASP A 131 -20.75 18.93 22.97
C ASP A 131 -19.42 19.26 23.64
N GLU A 132 -19.24 18.88 24.88
CA GLU A 132 -18.01 19.12 25.66
C GLU A 132 -16.70 18.82 24.88
N PRO A 133 -16.59 17.74 24.13
CA PRO A 133 -15.38 17.45 23.34
C PRO A 133 -15.03 18.52 22.30
N TYR A 134 -15.99 19.31 21.90
CA TYR A 134 -15.81 20.32 20.84
C TYR A 134 -15.54 21.72 21.39
N LYS A 135 -15.57 21.90 22.70
CA LYS A 135 -15.41 23.22 23.33
C LYS A 135 -13.97 23.73 23.38
N ASN A 136 -12.99 22.85 23.23
CA ASN A 136 -11.57 23.18 23.40
C ASN A 136 -10.84 23.34 22.07
N LEU A 137 -11.32 24.26 21.24
CA LEU A 137 -10.74 24.42 19.93
C LEU A 137 -10.26 25.83 19.72
N SER A 138 -8.98 26.05 20.00
CA SER A 138 -8.34 27.35 19.93
C SER A 138 -8.46 28.06 18.57
N VAL A 139 -8.56 27.28 17.52
CA VAL A 139 -8.73 27.83 16.15
C VAL A 139 -10.09 28.50 15.95
N LEU A 140 -11.07 28.24 16.85
CA LEU A 140 -12.37 28.83 16.74
C LEU A 140 -12.41 30.26 17.20
N GLU A 141 -11.56 30.63 18.13
CA GLU A 141 -11.55 31.95 18.73
C GLU A 141 -11.29 33.06 17.70
N ASP A 142 -10.60 32.74 16.62
CA ASP A 142 -10.32 33.68 15.53
C ASP A 142 -11.55 33.98 14.66
N TYR A 143 -12.55 33.12 14.71
CA TYR A 143 -13.70 33.18 13.79
C TYR A 143 -15.05 33.18 14.49
N PHE A 144 -15.09 32.73 15.74
CA PHE A 144 -16.31 32.61 16.51
C PHE A 144 -16.09 33.04 17.93
N THR A 145 -17.02 33.80 18.43
CA THR A 145 -17.14 34.04 19.87
C THR A 145 -18.05 33.01 20.50
N TYR A 146 -17.68 32.54 21.68
CA TYR A 146 -18.52 31.66 22.48
C TYR A 146 -19.32 32.50 23.49
N GLU A 147 -20.61 32.64 23.23
CA GLU A 147 -21.53 33.40 24.09
C GLU A 147 -22.78 32.56 24.36
N ASP A 148 -23.23 32.58 25.63
CA ASP A 148 -24.46 31.89 26.05
C ASP A 148 -24.54 30.40 25.67
N GLY A 149 -23.42 29.68 25.76
CA GLY A 149 -23.37 28.26 25.40
C GLY A 149 -23.35 27.96 23.90
N ARG A 150 -23.16 28.98 23.06
CA ARG A 150 -23.18 28.87 21.61
C ARG A 150 -22.02 29.60 20.97
N TYR A 151 -21.52 29.06 19.86
CA TYR A 151 -20.57 29.77 19.00
C TYR A 151 -21.33 30.71 18.06
N LYS A 152 -20.98 31.98 18.11
CA LYS A 152 -21.45 32.99 17.16
C LYS A 152 -20.37 33.24 16.12
N ASN A 153 -20.73 33.22 14.87
CA ASN A 153 -19.84 33.56 13.78
C ASN A 153 -19.60 35.06 13.78
N ILE A 154 -18.36 35.48 13.96
CA ILE A 154 -17.92 36.91 13.91
C ILE A 154 -17.40 37.27 12.52
N GLY A 155 -17.26 36.31 11.61
CA GLY A 155 -16.85 36.53 10.23
C GLY A 155 -18.01 36.52 9.24
N ASN A 156 -17.70 36.39 7.98
CA ASN A 156 -18.71 36.32 6.93
C ASN A 156 -19.47 34.99 6.98
N ASP A 157 -20.74 35.04 6.59
CA ASP A 157 -21.65 33.92 6.68
C ASP A 157 -21.20 32.73 5.86
N ILE A 158 -20.71 31.75 6.56
CA ILE A 158 -20.42 30.44 6.01
C ILE A 158 -21.43 29.46 6.58
N ILE A 159 -22.15 28.83 5.71
CA ILE A 159 -23.04 27.75 6.08
C ILE A 159 -22.30 26.45 5.90
N LEU A 160 -21.83 25.83 6.97
CA LEU A 160 -21.34 24.47 6.89
C LEU A 160 -22.46 23.46 6.81
N ASN A 161 -22.26 22.48 5.95
CA ASN A 161 -23.17 21.36 5.88
C ASN A 161 -22.96 20.43 7.09
N LYS A 162 -23.62 20.74 8.19
CA LYS A 162 -23.56 19.97 9.45
C LYS A 162 -23.88 18.49 9.29
N SER A 163 -24.58 18.14 8.20
CA SER A 163 -25.14 16.80 8.04
C SER A 163 -24.07 15.72 7.89
N GLU A 164 -22.90 16.02 7.36
CA GLU A 164 -21.96 14.99 6.94
C GLU A 164 -21.11 14.44 8.09
N LEU A 165 -20.62 15.25 9.01
CA LEU A 165 -19.93 14.77 10.19
C LEU A 165 -20.86 14.07 11.18
N ARG A 166 -22.05 14.58 11.34
CA ARG A 166 -23.10 13.87 12.10
C ARG A 166 -23.44 12.52 11.49
N GLN A 167 -23.45 12.43 10.17
CA GLN A 167 -23.66 11.14 9.48
C GLN A 167 -22.55 10.15 9.79
N GLU A 168 -21.29 10.59 9.81
CA GLU A 168 -20.15 9.73 10.14
C GLU A 168 -20.26 9.20 11.56
N LEU A 169 -20.41 10.08 12.55
CA LEU A 169 -20.57 9.71 13.94
C LEU A 169 -21.76 8.78 14.17
N TYR A 170 -22.91 9.15 13.62
CA TYR A 170 -24.11 8.35 13.77
C TYR A 170 -23.95 6.93 13.21
N LEU A 171 -23.38 6.80 12.00
CA LEU A 171 -23.17 5.49 11.38
C LEU A 171 -22.10 4.67 12.11
N TYR A 172 -21.08 5.31 12.68
CA TYR A 172 -20.08 4.60 13.46
C TYR A 172 -20.65 4.01 14.75
N GLU A 173 -21.52 4.73 15.42
CA GLU A 173 -22.12 4.30 16.68
C GLU A 173 -23.29 3.33 16.47
N ASN A 174 -24.16 3.63 15.53
CA ASN A 174 -25.44 2.96 15.39
C ASN A 174 -25.49 1.95 14.24
N GLY A 175 -24.55 2.04 13.31
CA GLY A 175 -24.64 1.29 12.07
C GLY A 175 -25.85 1.68 11.21
N PHE A 176 -26.30 0.76 10.36
CA PHE A 176 -27.49 0.93 9.53
C PHE A 176 -28.12 -0.41 9.19
N VAL A 177 -29.38 -0.38 8.74
CA VAL A 177 -30.11 -1.56 8.27
C VAL A 177 -30.29 -1.46 6.77
N CYS A 178 -29.97 -2.54 6.05
CA CYS A 178 -30.17 -2.63 4.62
C CYS A 178 -30.65 -4.04 4.27
N ASP A 179 -31.77 -4.15 3.56
CA ASP A 179 -32.39 -5.43 3.19
C ASP A 179 -32.57 -6.41 4.37
N GLY A 180 -32.99 -5.87 5.51
CA GLY A 180 -33.19 -6.66 6.75
C GLY A 180 -31.91 -7.10 7.46
N ILE A 181 -30.75 -6.71 6.97
CA ILE A 181 -29.45 -6.98 7.60
C ILE A 181 -28.99 -5.71 8.32
N LYS A 182 -28.68 -5.85 9.61
CA LYS A 182 -28.00 -4.78 10.36
C LYS A 182 -26.52 -4.85 10.13
N TYR A 183 -25.92 -3.69 9.83
CA TYR A 183 -24.50 -3.52 9.61
C TYR A 183 -23.92 -2.64 10.71
N VAL A 184 -22.77 -3.05 11.21
CA VAL A 184 -21.98 -2.31 12.21
C VAL A 184 -20.63 -1.94 11.65
N ARG A 185 -20.03 -0.86 12.15
CA ARG A 185 -18.66 -0.50 11.79
C ARG A 185 -17.75 -1.70 12.02
N TRP A 186 -16.91 -1.94 11.03
CA TRP A 186 -15.92 -3.02 11.14
C TRP A 186 -14.51 -2.45 11.24
N LYS A 187 -13.91 -2.10 10.13
CA LYS A 187 -12.53 -1.58 10.05
C LYS A 187 -12.31 -0.77 8.78
N ARG A 188 -11.18 -0.08 8.73
CA ARG A 188 -10.71 0.56 7.50
C ARG A 188 -9.73 -0.37 6.80
N SER A 189 -9.77 -0.47 5.46
CA SER A 189 -8.70 -1.11 4.71
C SER A 189 -7.48 -0.18 4.66
N SER A 190 -6.28 -0.74 4.46
CA SER A 190 -5.02 0.02 4.44
C SER A 190 -5.01 1.20 3.46
N GLY A 191 -5.75 1.11 2.35
CA GLY A 191 -5.92 2.21 1.39
C GLY A 191 -7.12 3.11 1.64
N SER A 192 -8.07 2.71 2.49
CA SER A 192 -9.34 3.42 2.65
C SER A 192 -9.28 4.54 3.69
N SER A 193 -8.36 4.49 4.62
CA SER A 193 -8.17 5.52 5.64
C SER A 193 -7.88 6.91 5.04
N ARG A 194 -7.21 6.95 3.89
CA ARG A 194 -6.85 8.19 3.19
C ARG A 194 -7.96 8.77 2.32
N VAL A 195 -9.02 8.03 2.08
CA VAL A 195 -10.08 8.40 1.12
C VAL A 195 -11.48 8.40 1.74
N GLY A 196 -11.58 8.51 3.05
CA GLY A 196 -12.85 8.62 3.76
C GLY A 196 -13.77 7.40 3.57
N LYS A 197 -13.22 6.19 3.60
CA LYS A 197 -14.01 4.95 3.48
C LYS A 197 -13.86 4.08 4.71
N CYS A 198 -14.92 3.37 5.07
CA CYS A 198 -14.91 2.40 6.16
C CYS A 198 -15.75 1.18 5.77
N LEU A 199 -15.30 0.01 6.17
CA LEU A 199 -16.02 -1.24 5.99
C LEU A 199 -17.04 -1.41 7.11
N PHE A 200 -18.24 -1.79 6.73
CA PHE A 200 -19.33 -2.19 7.63
C PHE A 200 -19.67 -3.65 7.35
N ILE A 201 -19.85 -4.42 8.40
CA ILE A 201 -20.10 -5.85 8.33
C ILE A 201 -21.47 -6.19 8.89
N ASN A 202 -22.07 -7.27 8.39
CA ASN A 202 -23.25 -7.86 8.99
C ASN A 202 -23.00 -8.14 10.49
N GLU A 203 -23.79 -7.54 11.37
CA GLU A 203 -23.62 -7.62 12.83
C GLU A 203 -23.55 -9.06 13.35
N ALA A 204 -24.32 -9.97 12.77
CA ALA A 204 -24.32 -11.38 13.16
C ALA A 204 -22.97 -12.10 12.95
N LEU A 205 -22.11 -11.56 12.07
CA LEU A 205 -20.79 -12.10 11.76
C LEU A 205 -19.66 -11.37 12.48
N TYR A 206 -19.92 -10.15 12.98
CA TYR A 206 -18.92 -9.23 13.51
C TYR A 206 -18.07 -9.85 14.60
N GLN A 207 -18.68 -10.36 15.66
CA GLN A 207 -17.96 -10.87 16.84
C GLN A 207 -16.96 -12.00 16.50
N ARG A 208 -17.35 -12.89 15.56
CA ARG A 208 -16.48 -13.99 15.15
C ARG A 208 -15.33 -13.49 14.25
N MET A 209 -15.62 -12.55 13.36
CA MET A 209 -14.61 -11.94 12.53
C MET A 209 -13.63 -11.12 13.37
N HIS A 210 -14.13 -10.33 14.30
CA HIS A 210 -13.29 -9.53 15.20
C HIS A 210 -12.37 -10.40 16.06
N LYS A 211 -12.91 -11.48 16.62
CA LYS A 211 -12.11 -12.46 17.37
C LYS A 211 -11.01 -13.10 16.51
N TRP A 212 -11.33 -13.42 15.28
CA TRP A 212 -10.37 -14.00 14.34
C TRP A 212 -9.28 -12.99 13.93
N GLU A 213 -9.66 -11.82 13.46
CA GLU A 213 -8.70 -10.82 12.94
C GLU A 213 -7.76 -10.29 14.01
N THR A 214 -8.21 -10.23 15.28
CA THR A 214 -7.40 -9.81 16.41
C THR A 214 -6.59 -10.95 17.04
N CYS A 215 -6.61 -12.15 16.47
CA CYS A 215 -6.01 -13.35 17.09
C CYS A 215 -6.52 -13.57 18.53
N ASN A 216 -7.77 -13.21 18.81
CA ASN A 216 -8.37 -13.28 20.15
C ASN A 216 -7.61 -12.46 21.22
N LEU A 217 -6.98 -11.39 20.81
CA LEU A 217 -6.19 -10.51 21.66
C LEU A 217 -7.06 -9.91 22.76
N LYS A 218 -6.57 -9.94 24.00
CA LYS A 218 -7.22 -9.32 25.15
C LYS A 218 -6.43 -8.10 25.55
N ILE A 219 -6.92 -6.92 25.18
CA ILE A 219 -6.37 -5.65 25.62
C ILE A 219 -6.94 -5.35 26.98
N LYS A 220 -6.08 -5.09 27.97
CA LYS A 220 -6.49 -4.78 29.34
C LYS A 220 -6.99 -3.34 29.43
N ASP A 221 -8.01 -3.11 30.25
CA ASP A 221 -8.48 -1.77 30.57
C ASP A 221 -7.32 -0.93 31.13
N GLY A 222 -7.20 0.31 30.65
CA GLY A 222 -6.10 1.21 31.03
C GLY A 222 -4.76 0.96 30.31
N GLN A 223 -4.66 -0.06 29.45
CA GLN A 223 -3.47 -0.26 28.63
C GLN A 223 -3.46 0.77 27.48
N PRO A 224 -2.38 1.56 27.33
CA PRO A 224 -2.27 2.49 26.20
C PRO A 224 -2.24 1.72 24.89
N LEU A 225 -3.03 2.18 23.91
CA LEU A 225 -3.13 1.57 22.59
C LEU A 225 -2.99 2.65 21.52
N ASP A 226 -2.04 2.48 20.62
CA ASP A 226 -2.01 3.24 19.36
C ASP A 226 -3.11 2.73 18.44
N LEU A 227 -4.23 3.42 18.42
CA LEU A 227 -5.41 3.05 17.62
C LEU A 227 -5.11 3.07 16.12
N ALA A 228 -4.28 4.01 15.66
CA ALA A 228 -3.94 4.11 14.23
C ALA A 228 -3.11 2.91 13.79
N ALA A 229 -2.12 2.53 14.56
CA ALA A 229 -1.31 1.34 14.31
C ALA A 229 -2.15 0.06 14.41
N PHE A 230 -3.00 -0.06 15.43
CA PHE A 230 -3.87 -1.22 15.61
C PHE A 230 -4.83 -1.40 14.42
N GLU A 231 -5.53 -0.34 13.99
CA GLU A 231 -6.39 -0.35 12.79
C GLU A 231 -5.60 -0.75 11.53
N ALA A 232 -4.36 -0.28 11.40
CA ALA A 232 -3.49 -0.66 10.28
C ALA A 232 -3.13 -2.15 10.31
N TYR A 233 -2.88 -2.72 11.50
CA TYR A 233 -2.51 -4.14 11.64
C TYR A 233 -3.67 -5.08 11.38
N ILE A 234 -4.86 -4.80 11.91
CA ILE A 234 -6.05 -5.61 11.63
C ILE A 234 -6.53 -5.47 10.16
N SER A 235 -6.10 -4.40 9.48
CA SER A 235 -6.42 -4.20 8.07
C SER A 235 -5.55 -5.00 7.09
N LEU A 236 -4.50 -5.68 7.57
CA LEU A 236 -3.58 -6.46 6.71
C LEU A 236 -4.31 -7.56 5.94
N THR A 237 -5.28 -8.21 6.57
CA THR A 237 -6.12 -9.25 5.98
C THR A 237 -7.15 -8.74 4.97
N SER A 238 -7.39 -7.40 4.94
CA SER A 238 -8.24 -6.73 3.96
C SER A 238 -7.52 -6.43 2.64
N SER A 239 -6.23 -6.70 2.54
CA SER A 239 -5.50 -6.50 1.29
C SER A 239 -6.04 -7.42 0.20
N SER A 240 -6.20 -6.90 -1.02
CA SER A 240 -6.50 -7.74 -2.18
C SER A 240 -5.34 -8.71 -2.41
N ILE A 241 -5.66 -9.98 -2.59
CA ILE A 241 -4.69 -11.03 -2.85
C ILE A 241 -4.88 -11.58 -4.26
N ILE A 242 -3.78 -11.95 -4.89
CA ILE A 242 -3.77 -12.58 -6.22
C ILE A 242 -3.90 -14.10 -6.10
N ASP A 243 -3.48 -14.63 -4.94
CA ASP A 243 -3.53 -16.08 -4.64
C ASP A 243 -3.39 -16.32 -3.14
N THR A 244 -3.47 -17.61 -2.76
CA THR A 244 -3.22 -18.09 -1.40
C THR A 244 -2.08 -19.10 -1.39
N LEU A 245 -1.40 -19.20 -0.26
CA LEU A 245 -0.33 -20.12 0.01
C LEU A 245 -0.52 -20.75 1.38
N GLU A 246 -0.38 -22.07 1.47
CA GLU A 246 -0.46 -22.80 2.73
C GLU A 246 0.91 -22.85 3.40
N ILE A 247 1.03 -22.21 4.56
CA ILE A 247 2.24 -22.19 5.40
C ILE A 247 1.85 -22.57 6.80
N LYS A 248 2.29 -23.71 7.25
CA LYS A 248 1.98 -24.22 8.59
C LYS A 248 2.88 -23.58 9.65
N PRO A 249 2.47 -23.55 10.94
CA PRO A 249 3.32 -23.07 12.02
C PRO A 249 4.71 -23.74 12.06
N GLU A 250 4.77 -25.04 11.78
CA GLU A 250 6.00 -25.82 11.75
C GLU A 250 6.96 -25.40 10.65
N ASN A 251 6.47 -24.69 9.63
CA ASN A 251 7.33 -24.21 8.55
C ASN A 251 8.16 -22.97 8.92
N PHE A 252 7.94 -22.38 10.07
CA PHE A 252 8.63 -21.16 10.47
C PHE A 252 9.85 -21.42 11.35
N LEU A 253 10.92 -20.71 11.02
CA LEU A 253 12.02 -20.40 11.93
C LEU A 253 11.95 -18.89 12.24
N LEU A 254 11.75 -18.56 13.52
CA LEU A 254 11.77 -17.20 14.03
C LEU A 254 13.17 -16.90 14.58
N ILE A 255 13.87 -15.97 13.97
CA ILE A 255 15.18 -15.51 14.42
C ILE A 255 15.05 -14.09 14.96
N ASP A 256 16.01 -13.66 15.77
CA ASP A 256 16.02 -12.29 16.28
C ASP A 256 16.32 -11.28 15.17
N ASP A 257 15.78 -10.07 15.31
CA ASP A 257 16.18 -8.94 14.48
C ASP A 257 17.63 -8.56 14.83
N TYR A 258 18.36 -8.07 13.83
CA TYR A 258 19.71 -7.56 14.04
C TYR A 258 19.77 -6.07 13.70
N GLU A 259 20.31 -5.29 14.62
CA GLU A 259 20.51 -3.86 14.46
C GLU A 259 21.97 -3.55 14.21
N SER A 260 22.30 -3.00 13.04
CA SER A 260 23.63 -2.48 12.73
C SER A 260 23.75 -1.05 13.24
N VAL A 261 24.58 -0.85 14.28
CA VAL A 261 24.82 0.47 14.89
C VAL A 261 26.20 0.97 14.50
N PHE A 262 26.25 2.17 13.96
CA PHE A 262 27.52 2.80 13.53
C PHE A 262 27.40 4.32 13.51
N LYS A 263 28.52 5.01 13.43
CA LYS A 263 28.56 6.47 13.29
C LYS A 263 28.85 6.88 11.85
N ASP A 264 28.14 7.89 11.38
CA ASP A 264 28.34 8.48 10.06
C ASP A 264 28.14 9.99 10.11
N THR A 265 28.78 10.68 9.18
CA THR A 265 28.64 12.13 9.04
C THR A 265 27.42 12.46 8.20
N VAL A 266 26.46 13.10 8.83
CA VAL A 266 25.18 13.45 8.18
C VAL A 266 24.95 14.96 8.21
N VAL A 267 24.13 15.44 7.27
CA VAL A 267 23.56 16.77 7.32
C VAL A 267 22.22 16.68 8.07
N GLY A 268 22.23 17.10 9.32
CA GLY A 268 21.02 17.18 10.14
C GLY A 268 20.38 18.55 10.08
N VAL A 269 19.08 18.61 10.37
CA VAL A 269 18.35 19.88 10.54
C VAL A 269 18.10 20.09 12.02
N GLU A 270 18.46 21.26 12.53
CA GLU A 270 18.25 21.66 13.91
C GLU A 270 17.44 22.95 13.96
N PHE A 271 16.72 23.15 15.06
CA PHE A 271 15.95 24.36 15.26
C PHE A 271 16.76 25.30 16.18
N GLU A 272 17.22 26.41 15.62
CA GLU A 272 18.00 27.42 16.35
C GLU A 272 17.39 28.81 16.16
N GLU A 273 17.26 29.55 17.23
CA GLU A 273 16.77 30.94 17.25
C GLU A 273 15.47 31.15 16.43
N GLY A 274 14.58 30.18 16.45
CA GLY A 274 13.30 30.25 15.71
C GLY A 274 13.39 29.82 14.23
N HIS A 275 14.54 29.33 13.78
CA HIS A 275 14.75 28.92 12.38
C HIS A 275 15.29 27.49 12.28
N LEU A 276 14.98 26.83 11.16
CA LEU A 276 15.59 25.55 10.81
C LEU A 276 16.96 25.80 10.16
N VAL A 277 18.01 25.25 10.74
CA VAL A 277 19.38 25.34 10.23
C VAL A 277 19.92 23.95 9.88
N SER A 278 20.65 23.84 8.79
CA SER A 278 21.33 22.61 8.40
C SER A 278 22.74 22.59 8.95
N LYS A 279 23.09 21.52 9.65
CA LYS A 279 24.44 21.31 10.20
C LYS A 279 24.97 19.94 9.82
N THR A 280 26.24 19.92 9.46
CA THR A 280 26.98 18.67 9.32
C THR A 280 27.43 18.22 10.71
N LYS A 281 27.05 17.00 11.08
CA LYS A 281 27.41 16.41 12.38
C LYS A 281 27.62 14.92 12.27
N GLU A 282 28.39 14.38 13.20
CA GLU A 282 28.45 12.94 13.42
C GLU A 282 27.18 12.49 14.12
N TYR A 283 26.57 11.43 13.59
CA TYR A 283 25.30 10.88 14.10
C TYR A 283 25.42 9.36 14.20
N GLU A 284 24.82 8.80 15.26
CA GLU A 284 24.71 7.36 15.41
C GLU A 284 23.50 6.85 14.64
N ILE A 285 23.76 5.92 13.74
CA ILE A 285 22.76 5.36 12.83
C ILE A 285 22.44 3.94 13.27
N HIS A 286 21.17 3.64 13.29
CA HIS A 286 20.59 2.36 13.64
C HIS A 286 19.84 1.80 12.45
N ASN A 287 20.34 0.72 11.86
CA ASN A 287 19.69 0.01 10.77
C ASN A 287 19.19 -1.35 11.23
N SER A 288 17.90 -1.61 11.14
CA SER A 288 17.36 -2.96 11.22
C SER A 288 17.57 -3.65 9.89
N ILE A 289 18.52 -4.57 9.82
CA ILE A 289 18.99 -5.13 8.54
C ILE A 289 18.02 -6.14 7.91
N PHE A 290 17.03 -6.64 8.67
CA PHE A 290 16.01 -7.59 8.23
C PHE A 290 14.58 -7.01 8.28
N ASP A 291 14.44 -5.67 8.30
CA ASP A 291 13.15 -5.02 8.58
C ASP A 291 12.07 -5.34 7.54
N GLY A 292 11.08 -6.12 7.97
CA GLY A 292 9.90 -6.44 7.17
C GLY A 292 10.14 -7.47 6.07
N GLU A 293 11.28 -8.15 6.05
CA GLU A 293 11.55 -9.24 5.12
C GLU A 293 11.44 -10.62 5.76
N SER A 294 11.38 -11.63 4.92
CA SER A 294 11.53 -13.03 5.26
C SER A 294 12.11 -13.79 4.07
N LEU A 295 12.69 -14.95 4.33
CA LEU A 295 13.12 -15.87 3.29
C LEU A 295 12.08 -16.98 3.14
N ILE A 296 11.74 -17.36 1.92
CA ILE A 296 10.83 -18.44 1.60
C ILE A 296 11.53 -19.50 0.76
N ASP A 297 11.46 -20.76 1.19
CA ASP A 297 12.04 -21.86 0.47
C ASP A 297 11.34 -22.09 -0.88
N GLU A 298 12.12 -22.30 -1.93
CA GLU A 298 11.62 -22.46 -3.30
C GLU A 298 10.60 -23.60 -3.43
N SER A 299 10.69 -24.64 -2.58
CA SER A 299 9.75 -25.76 -2.57
C SER A 299 8.35 -25.38 -2.12
N LEU A 300 8.20 -24.27 -1.39
CA LEU A 300 6.92 -23.74 -0.94
C LEU A 300 6.30 -22.78 -1.96
N VAL A 301 7.11 -22.21 -2.85
CA VAL A 301 6.65 -21.26 -3.87
C VAL A 301 5.87 -22.02 -4.96
N PRO A 302 4.60 -21.63 -5.25
CA PRO A 302 3.84 -22.26 -6.33
C PRO A 302 4.52 -22.12 -7.70
N ASP A 303 4.45 -23.14 -8.55
CA ASP A 303 5.18 -23.21 -9.83
C ASP A 303 5.01 -21.96 -10.71
N LYS A 304 3.81 -21.38 -10.72
CA LYS A 304 3.52 -20.16 -11.50
C LYS A 304 4.25 -18.93 -10.97
N TYR A 305 4.79 -18.97 -9.76
CA TYR A 305 5.51 -17.85 -9.13
C TYR A 305 7.00 -18.12 -8.95
N LYS A 306 7.51 -19.31 -9.27
CA LYS A 306 8.92 -19.67 -9.06
C LYS A 306 9.93 -18.77 -9.76
N HIS A 307 9.52 -18.13 -10.87
CA HIS A 307 10.36 -17.22 -11.62
C HIS A 307 10.46 -15.81 -11.01
N TYR A 308 9.69 -15.55 -9.94
CA TYR A 308 9.79 -14.31 -9.20
C TYR A 308 10.70 -14.47 -7.99
N GLY A 309 11.45 -13.40 -7.70
CA GLY A 309 12.37 -13.36 -6.55
C GLY A 309 11.70 -12.97 -5.24
N MET A 310 10.47 -12.40 -5.29
CA MET A 310 9.78 -11.93 -4.10
C MET A 310 8.25 -12.13 -4.18
N LEU A 311 7.68 -12.61 -3.08
CA LEU A 311 6.23 -12.63 -2.85
C LEU A 311 5.88 -11.77 -1.64
N LEU A 312 4.94 -10.85 -1.79
CA LEU A 312 4.44 -10.08 -0.66
C LEU A 312 3.35 -10.85 0.06
N LEU A 313 3.67 -11.38 1.23
CA LEU A 313 2.77 -12.21 2.02
C LEU A 313 2.00 -11.40 3.08
N ARG A 314 0.76 -11.82 3.32
CA ARG A 314 -0.11 -11.31 4.39
C ARG A 314 -0.78 -12.45 5.14
N ASN A 315 -0.87 -12.25 6.45
CA ASN A 315 -1.75 -12.98 7.36
C ASN A 315 -2.17 -12.04 8.49
N ARG A 316 -2.88 -12.52 9.49
CA ARG A 316 -3.22 -11.74 10.68
C ARG A 316 -1.95 -11.28 11.38
N PHE A 317 -1.79 -9.98 11.54
CA PHE A 317 -0.58 -9.35 12.11
C PHE A 317 0.74 -9.72 11.42
N PHE A 318 0.69 -10.27 10.22
CA PHE A 318 1.88 -10.59 9.44
C PHE A 318 1.95 -9.81 8.13
N LYS A 319 3.07 -9.16 7.93
CA LYS A 319 3.37 -8.41 6.71
C LYS A 319 4.84 -8.61 6.39
N SER A 320 5.14 -9.33 5.31
CA SER A 320 6.52 -9.55 4.90
C SER A 320 6.68 -9.56 3.39
N ALA A 321 7.80 -9.03 2.93
CA ALA A 321 8.35 -9.37 1.62
C ALA A 321 9.14 -10.67 1.77
N SER A 322 8.66 -11.74 1.17
CA SER A 322 9.26 -13.07 1.28
C SER A 322 10.06 -13.37 0.03
N PHE A 323 11.39 -13.41 0.18
CA PHE A 323 12.32 -13.59 -0.92
C PHE A 323 12.59 -15.07 -1.18
N ASN A 324 12.54 -15.43 -2.46
CA ASN A 324 12.72 -16.80 -2.92
C ASN A 324 14.16 -17.26 -2.69
N CYS A 325 14.31 -18.28 -1.86
CA CYS A 325 15.59 -18.73 -1.35
C CYS A 325 15.63 -20.25 -1.27
N ASN A 326 16.80 -20.86 -1.44
CA ASN A 326 16.98 -22.30 -1.29
C ASN A 326 17.44 -22.63 0.14
N ILE A 327 16.53 -22.47 1.12
CA ILE A 327 16.81 -22.67 2.54
C ILE A 327 17.30 -24.10 2.82
N GLN A 328 16.66 -25.09 2.21
CA GLN A 328 17.02 -26.50 2.44
C GLN A 328 18.38 -26.85 1.87
N GLN A 329 18.80 -26.24 0.76
CA GLN A 329 20.14 -26.42 0.22
C GLN A 329 21.18 -25.71 1.12
N TRP A 330 20.87 -24.52 1.67
CA TRP A 330 21.70 -23.85 2.64
C TRP A 330 21.98 -24.72 3.87
N PHE A 331 20.95 -25.31 4.46
CA PHE A 331 21.09 -26.18 5.61
C PHE A 331 21.96 -27.40 5.28
N LYS A 332 21.72 -28.03 4.13
CA LYS A 332 22.51 -29.18 3.67
C LYS A 332 24.00 -28.84 3.49
N ASP A 333 24.31 -27.73 2.85
CA ASP A 333 25.68 -27.29 2.57
C ASP A 333 26.45 -26.93 3.85
N ASN A 334 25.71 -26.48 4.89
CA ASN A 334 26.26 -26.17 6.21
C ASN A 334 26.14 -27.31 7.23
N ASN A 335 25.77 -28.53 6.79
CA ASN A 335 25.64 -29.72 7.63
C ASN A 335 24.65 -29.56 8.80
N ILE A 336 23.58 -28.77 8.59
CA ILE A 336 22.50 -28.63 9.54
C ILE A 336 21.51 -29.76 9.31
N THR A 337 21.42 -30.64 10.29
CA THR A 337 20.60 -31.88 10.21
C THR A 337 19.54 -31.98 11.31
N ASP A 338 19.61 -31.11 12.31
CA ASP A 338 18.74 -31.12 13.47
C ASP A 338 18.29 -29.69 13.82
N THR A 339 17.04 -29.54 14.23
CA THR A 339 16.46 -28.23 14.60
C THR A 339 17.14 -27.57 15.80
N GLY A 340 17.82 -28.36 16.66
CA GLY A 340 18.63 -27.86 17.77
C GLY A 340 19.91 -27.14 17.37
N GLN A 341 20.30 -27.25 16.08
CA GLN A 341 21.45 -26.50 15.52
C GLN A 341 21.06 -25.09 15.02
N LEU A 342 19.77 -24.77 15.03
CA LEU A 342 19.26 -23.50 14.54
C LEU A 342 19.34 -22.42 15.63
N ASN A 343 19.63 -21.20 15.20
CA ASN A 343 19.64 -20.03 16.05
C ASN A 343 18.28 -19.31 15.94
N GLY A 344 17.28 -19.78 16.72
CA GLY A 344 15.95 -19.21 16.71
C GLY A 344 14.90 -20.16 17.30
N PHE A 345 13.65 -19.77 17.20
CA PHE A 345 12.51 -20.54 17.67
C PHE A 345 11.75 -21.16 16.51
N THR A 346 11.44 -22.45 16.62
CA THR A 346 10.59 -23.16 15.66
C THR A 346 9.67 -24.15 16.38
N LEU A 347 8.59 -24.54 15.72
CA LEU A 347 7.72 -25.65 16.11
C LEU A 347 7.99 -26.92 15.28
N ALA A 348 8.91 -26.83 14.33
CA ALA A 348 9.33 -27.97 13.50
C ALA A 348 9.94 -29.09 14.34
N GLN A 349 9.65 -30.31 13.95
CA GLN A 349 10.27 -31.51 14.54
C GLN A 349 11.44 -32.01 13.68
N ASP A 350 11.43 -31.67 12.39
CA ASP A 350 12.44 -32.04 11.42
C ASP A 350 12.90 -30.81 10.65
N ILE A 351 14.21 -30.76 10.31
CA ILE A 351 14.82 -29.63 9.60
C ILE A 351 14.16 -29.38 8.24
N SER A 352 13.68 -30.43 7.58
CA SER A 352 13.02 -30.35 6.28
C SER A 352 11.66 -29.64 6.32
N GLU A 353 11.07 -29.46 7.51
CA GLU A 353 9.83 -28.72 7.68
C GLU A 353 10.04 -27.21 7.61
N ILE A 354 11.26 -26.71 7.88
CA ILE A 354 11.56 -25.28 7.84
C ILE A 354 11.53 -24.77 6.39
N LYS A 355 10.60 -23.84 6.13
CA LYS A 355 10.37 -23.26 4.81
C LYS A 355 10.33 -21.74 4.80
N ILE A 356 10.23 -21.12 5.98
CA ILE A 356 10.22 -19.66 6.15
C ILE A 356 11.18 -19.31 7.27
N ILE A 357 12.07 -18.36 7.01
CA ILE A 357 12.87 -17.69 8.04
C ILE A 357 12.37 -16.25 8.13
N THR A 358 12.06 -15.77 9.34
CA THR A 358 11.51 -14.43 9.55
C THR A 358 11.89 -13.87 10.91
N THR A 359 11.71 -12.56 11.07
CA THR A 359 12.01 -11.85 12.32
C THR A 359 10.76 -11.19 12.92
N PRO A 360 10.82 -10.72 14.17
CA PRO A 360 9.73 -9.97 14.80
C PRO A 360 9.29 -8.73 14.03
N SER A 361 10.15 -8.12 13.23
CA SER A 361 9.81 -6.93 12.42
C SER A 361 8.68 -7.19 11.42
N SER A 362 8.58 -8.41 10.89
CA SER A 362 7.47 -8.86 10.03
C SER A 362 6.18 -9.17 10.79
N ILE A 363 6.26 -9.41 12.11
CA ILE A 363 5.17 -9.89 12.97
C ILE A 363 4.63 -8.72 13.82
N LYS A 364 3.59 -8.04 13.34
CA LYS A 364 3.01 -6.87 14.02
C LYS A 364 2.32 -7.22 15.34
N TYR A 365 2.07 -8.51 15.62
CA TYR A 365 1.59 -9.03 16.89
C TYR A 365 2.56 -8.74 18.03
N CYS A 366 3.86 -8.60 17.76
CA CYS A 366 4.89 -8.29 18.74
C CYS A 366 4.70 -6.95 19.48
N LYS A 367 3.78 -6.09 19.01
CA LYS A 367 3.32 -4.91 19.77
C LYS A 367 2.40 -5.26 20.96
N PHE A 368 1.86 -6.48 21.01
CA PHE A 368 0.86 -6.92 21.99
C PHE A 368 1.24 -8.20 22.70
N GLY A 369 2.18 -8.96 22.17
CA GLY A 369 2.63 -10.26 22.66
C GLY A 369 3.97 -10.64 22.10
N THR A 370 4.28 -11.94 22.04
CA THR A 370 5.55 -12.45 21.48
C THR A 370 5.35 -13.11 20.12
N ALA A 371 6.44 -13.25 19.36
CA ALA A 371 6.42 -13.92 18.06
C ALA A 371 6.03 -15.40 18.19
N GLU A 372 6.47 -16.09 19.26
CA GLU A 372 6.11 -17.48 19.51
C GLU A 372 4.62 -17.64 19.86
N GLN A 373 4.03 -16.66 20.56
CA GLN A 373 2.59 -16.66 20.80
C GLN A 373 1.81 -16.51 19.51
N TRP A 374 2.25 -15.59 18.64
CA TRP A 374 1.67 -15.42 17.32
C TRP A 374 1.76 -16.69 16.48
N LEU A 375 2.91 -17.34 16.45
CA LEU A 375 3.14 -18.56 15.67
C LEU A 375 2.16 -19.68 16.05
N LYS A 376 1.80 -19.80 17.33
CA LYS A 376 0.81 -20.77 17.81
C LYS A 376 -0.65 -20.40 17.48
N LEU A 377 -0.90 -19.16 17.02
CA LEU A 377 -2.24 -18.63 16.73
C LEU A 377 -2.54 -18.49 15.26
N ILE A 378 -1.54 -18.59 14.40
CA ILE A 378 -1.72 -18.41 12.95
C ILE A 378 -2.55 -19.55 12.35
N GLU A 379 -3.31 -19.18 11.31
CA GLU A 379 -3.91 -20.15 10.41
C GLU A 379 -3.00 -20.35 9.18
N PRO A 380 -2.98 -21.53 8.59
CA PRO A 380 -1.99 -21.85 7.55
C PRO A 380 -2.21 -21.09 6.22
N THR A 381 -3.39 -20.51 5.99
CA THR A 381 -3.70 -19.80 4.74
C THR A 381 -3.12 -18.39 4.75
N PHE A 382 -2.08 -18.17 3.97
CA PHE A 382 -1.47 -16.87 3.72
C PHE A 382 -1.94 -16.31 2.38
N GLY A 383 -2.10 -14.98 2.31
CA GLY A 383 -2.43 -14.30 1.07
C GLY A 383 -1.18 -13.80 0.35
N ILE A 384 -1.05 -14.11 -0.92
CA ILE A 384 -0.08 -13.48 -1.81
C ILE A 384 -0.72 -12.21 -2.36
N VAL A 385 -0.22 -11.04 -1.98
CA VAL A 385 -0.77 -9.75 -2.41
C VAL A 385 -0.24 -9.34 -3.77
N LYS A 386 1.06 -9.51 -3.96
CA LYS A 386 1.77 -9.21 -5.20
C LYS A 386 3.13 -9.90 -5.21
N HIS A 387 3.75 -9.91 -6.36
CA HIS A 387 5.16 -10.18 -6.59
C HIS A 387 5.83 -8.90 -7.10
N GLU A 388 7.13 -8.90 -7.30
CA GLU A 388 7.81 -7.82 -7.99
C GLU A 388 7.27 -7.69 -9.42
N LYS A 389 7.28 -6.46 -9.93
CA LYS A 389 6.79 -6.18 -11.27
C LYS A 389 7.95 -6.09 -12.24
N PRO A 390 7.90 -6.84 -13.34
CA PRO A 390 8.93 -6.71 -14.37
C PRO A 390 8.93 -5.30 -14.96
N THR A 391 10.12 -4.81 -15.25
CA THR A 391 10.31 -3.55 -15.97
C THR A 391 9.95 -3.76 -17.43
N HIS A 392 9.04 -2.96 -17.96
CA HIS A 392 8.35 -3.30 -19.20
C HIS A 392 8.93 -2.69 -20.47
N TYR A 393 9.43 -1.44 -20.39
CA TYR A 393 9.87 -0.75 -21.60
C TYR A 393 11.14 -1.38 -22.17
N PHE A 394 11.14 -1.62 -23.47
CA PHE A 394 12.28 -2.11 -24.23
C PHE A 394 12.91 -3.39 -23.65
N ASN A 395 12.08 -4.40 -23.41
CA ASN A 395 12.49 -5.68 -22.81
C ASN A 395 13.15 -5.52 -21.44
N GLY A 396 12.61 -4.64 -20.62
CA GLY A 396 13.11 -4.39 -19.28
C GLY A 396 14.32 -3.47 -19.19
N ARG A 397 14.70 -2.77 -20.26
CA ARG A 397 15.90 -1.92 -20.26
C ARG A 397 15.64 -0.48 -19.81
N MET A 398 14.40 0.00 -19.91
CA MET A 398 14.08 1.38 -19.60
C MET A 398 12.89 1.50 -18.65
N VAL A 399 12.92 2.53 -17.85
CA VAL A 399 11.87 2.86 -16.89
C VAL A 399 11.56 4.36 -16.95
N SER A 400 10.32 4.72 -16.71
CA SER A 400 9.95 6.12 -16.52
C SER A 400 10.32 6.54 -15.09
N CYS A 401 11.18 7.54 -14.94
CA CYS A 401 11.57 8.05 -13.62
C CYS A 401 10.42 8.82 -12.94
N HIS A 402 10.53 8.99 -11.64
CA HIS A 402 9.62 9.82 -10.87
C HIS A 402 10.08 11.29 -10.93
N TYR A 403 9.16 12.25 -11.04
CA TYR A 403 9.46 13.68 -11.16
C TYR A 403 10.35 14.21 -10.02
N GLN A 404 10.22 13.66 -8.83
CA GLN A 404 11.03 14.08 -7.67
C GLN A 404 12.52 13.81 -7.88
N LEU A 405 12.89 12.78 -8.63
CA LEU A 405 14.30 12.56 -8.97
C LEU A 405 14.85 13.75 -9.76
N ILE A 406 14.15 14.16 -10.82
CA ILE A 406 14.57 15.28 -11.64
C ILE A 406 14.69 16.57 -10.81
N ASN A 407 13.76 16.79 -9.88
CA ASN A 407 13.78 17.95 -8.99
C ASN A 407 14.95 17.95 -8.00
N THR A 408 15.52 16.80 -7.67
CA THR A 408 16.67 16.70 -6.75
C THR A 408 18.03 16.79 -7.43
N LEU A 409 18.07 16.62 -8.75
CA LEU A 409 19.29 16.72 -9.53
C LEU A 409 19.61 18.18 -9.85
N GLN A 410 20.88 18.56 -9.72
CA GLN A 410 21.38 19.86 -10.16
C GLN A 410 21.89 19.73 -11.61
N LEU A 411 20.98 19.83 -12.56
CA LEU A 411 21.26 19.66 -13.98
C LEU A 411 21.47 21.01 -14.69
N THR A 412 22.48 21.06 -15.56
CA THR A 412 22.60 22.14 -16.53
C THR A 412 21.58 21.95 -17.65
N GLU A 413 21.37 22.98 -18.48
CA GLU A 413 20.48 22.88 -19.65
C GLU A 413 20.92 21.76 -20.59
N LYS A 414 22.23 21.59 -20.79
CA LYS A 414 22.80 20.53 -21.62
C LYS A 414 22.52 19.15 -21.03
N ASP A 415 22.74 18.95 -19.72
CA ASP A 415 22.46 17.68 -19.05
C ASP A 415 20.98 17.31 -19.18
N MET A 416 20.10 18.30 -19.08
CA MET A 416 18.66 18.10 -19.26
C MET A 416 18.31 17.71 -20.70
N GLN A 417 18.94 18.33 -21.71
CA GLN A 417 18.74 17.96 -23.11
C GLN A 417 19.17 16.51 -23.36
N ASP A 418 20.37 16.13 -22.91
CA ASP A 418 20.91 14.78 -23.04
C ASP A 418 20.00 13.74 -22.35
N LEU A 419 19.48 14.07 -21.15
CA LEU A 419 18.57 13.21 -20.40
C LEU A 419 17.21 13.02 -21.09
N LEU A 420 16.71 14.04 -21.77
CA LEU A 420 15.40 14.03 -22.43
C LEU A 420 15.43 13.40 -23.83
N GLU A 421 16.60 13.33 -24.48
CA GLU A 421 16.75 12.84 -25.84
C GLU A 421 16.11 11.46 -26.08
N PRO A 422 16.32 10.43 -25.24
CA PRO A 422 15.67 9.12 -25.42
C PRO A 422 14.14 9.19 -25.38
N SER A 423 13.60 10.08 -24.55
CA SER A 423 12.15 10.30 -24.44
C SER A 423 11.57 10.97 -25.69
N PHE A 424 12.26 11.96 -26.22
CA PHE A 424 11.86 12.64 -27.46
C PHE A 424 11.93 11.70 -28.66
N ASP A 425 13.02 10.94 -28.78
CA ASP A 425 13.19 9.96 -29.85
C ASP A 425 12.06 8.91 -29.80
N TYR A 426 11.76 8.40 -28.61
CA TYR A 426 10.68 7.43 -28.45
C TYR A 426 9.31 8.01 -28.80
N ILE A 427 8.98 9.22 -28.34
CA ILE A 427 7.73 9.91 -28.67
C ILE A 427 7.63 10.13 -30.20
N SER A 428 8.72 10.53 -30.83
CA SER A 428 8.78 10.70 -32.30
C SER A 428 8.51 9.38 -33.03
N LYS A 429 9.10 8.27 -32.56
CA LYS A 429 8.88 6.93 -33.11
C LYS A 429 7.44 6.47 -32.94
N VAL A 430 6.85 6.67 -31.75
CA VAL A 430 5.42 6.35 -31.49
C VAL A 430 4.49 7.17 -32.39
N ARG A 431 4.85 8.42 -32.71
CA ARG A 431 4.09 9.30 -33.59
C ARG A 431 4.12 8.82 -35.06
N ASN A 432 5.28 8.38 -35.52
CA ASN A 432 5.54 8.17 -36.95
C ASN A 432 5.38 6.70 -37.36
N ASP A 433 5.43 5.74 -36.42
CA ASP A 433 5.39 4.32 -36.72
C ASP A 433 4.21 3.63 -35.98
N PRO A 434 3.19 3.15 -36.75
CA PRO A 434 2.05 2.44 -36.16
C PRO A 434 2.44 1.15 -35.43
N ALA A 435 3.54 0.49 -35.81
CA ALA A 435 3.99 -0.72 -35.13
C ALA A 435 4.57 -0.39 -33.74
N ILE A 436 5.30 0.71 -33.62
CA ILE A 436 5.82 1.20 -32.34
C ILE A 436 4.67 1.73 -31.48
N LEU A 437 3.67 2.42 -32.05
CA LEU A 437 2.47 2.79 -31.33
C LEU A 437 1.73 1.55 -30.81
N ARG A 438 1.56 0.54 -31.63
CA ARG A 438 0.95 -0.73 -31.23
C ARG A 438 1.72 -1.41 -30.11
N TYR A 439 3.06 -1.43 -30.18
CA TYR A 439 3.93 -1.91 -29.10
C TYR A 439 3.68 -1.13 -27.80
N HIS A 440 3.64 0.19 -27.87
CA HIS A 440 3.43 1.07 -26.72
C HIS A 440 2.11 0.79 -26.01
N ILE A 441 1.02 0.65 -26.74
CA ILE A 441 -0.31 0.41 -26.16
C ILE A 441 -0.52 -1.03 -25.69
N ASN A 442 0.24 -2.00 -26.22
CA ASN A 442 0.20 -3.40 -25.80
C ASN A 442 0.97 -3.66 -24.50
N TYR A 443 1.83 -2.76 -24.14
CA TYR A 443 2.66 -2.82 -22.98
C TYR A 443 1.97 -3.28 -21.68
N PRO A 444 0.76 -2.78 -21.31
CA PRO A 444 0.07 -3.21 -20.09
C PRO A 444 -0.58 -4.58 -20.19
N TYR A 445 -0.68 -5.18 -21.36
CA TYR A 445 -1.54 -6.32 -21.64
C TYR A 445 -0.82 -7.66 -21.83
N ASN A 446 0.50 -7.67 -21.81
CA ASN A 446 1.28 -8.91 -21.97
C ASN A 446 1.07 -9.91 -20.82
N GLU A 447 0.50 -9.47 -19.70
CA GLU A 447 0.29 -10.28 -18.50
C GLU A 447 -1.19 -10.58 -18.20
N MET A 448 -2.15 -10.01 -18.94
CA MET A 448 -3.57 -10.26 -18.70
C MET A 448 -4.21 -11.13 -19.78
N PRO A 449 -4.98 -12.16 -19.40
CA PRO A 449 -5.82 -12.86 -20.35
C PRO A 449 -6.78 -11.83 -21.00
N LEU A 450 -6.90 -11.91 -22.33
CA LEU A 450 -7.75 -11.05 -23.14
C LEU A 450 -9.22 -11.13 -22.63
N THR A 451 -9.58 -10.20 -21.77
CA THR A 451 -10.97 -9.97 -21.38
C THR A 451 -11.72 -9.28 -22.52
N PRO A 452 -13.06 -9.28 -22.53
CA PRO A 452 -13.85 -8.58 -23.54
C PRO A 452 -13.40 -7.13 -23.70
N LEU A 453 -13.35 -6.62 -24.92
CA LEU A 453 -12.91 -5.28 -25.32
C LEU A 453 -13.50 -4.17 -24.42
N ASN A 454 -12.76 -3.78 -23.40
CA ASN A 454 -13.21 -2.83 -22.39
C ASN A 454 -12.49 -1.48 -22.44
N SER A 455 -11.43 -1.35 -23.24
CA SER A 455 -10.65 -0.12 -23.33
C SER A 455 -10.42 0.33 -24.78
N LYS A 456 -10.30 1.65 -24.97
CA LYS A 456 -9.97 2.26 -26.26
C LYS A 456 -8.61 1.71 -26.78
N ASN A 457 -7.62 1.54 -25.91
CA ASN A 457 -6.31 0.99 -26.27
C ASN A 457 -6.41 -0.43 -26.82
N GLU A 458 -7.20 -1.29 -26.19
CA GLU A 458 -7.38 -2.68 -26.62
C GLU A 458 -8.05 -2.78 -27.99
N ILE A 459 -9.04 -1.93 -28.24
CA ILE A 459 -9.70 -1.86 -29.55
C ILE A 459 -8.70 -1.45 -30.63
N ILE A 460 -7.95 -0.38 -30.42
CA ILE A 460 -6.94 0.11 -31.37
C ILE A 460 -5.84 -0.93 -31.59
N PHE A 461 -5.36 -1.58 -30.53
CA PHE A 461 -4.37 -2.64 -30.62
C PHE A 461 -4.82 -3.79 -31.54
N LYS A 462 -6.07 -4.25 -31.37
CA LYS A 462 -6.64 -5.30 -32.20
C LYS A 462 -6.86 -4.86 -33.64
N LEU A 463 -7.40 -3.65 -33.85
CA LEU A 463 -7.64 -3.12 -35.19
C LEU A 463 -6.34 -2.98 -36.00
N LEU A 464 -5.26 -2.47 -35.39
CA LEU A 464 -3.94 -2.41 -36.01
C LEU A 464 -3.36 -3.79 -36.32
N GLY A 465 -3.70 -4.81 -35.53
CA GLY A 465 -3.27 -6.20 -35.77
C GLY A 465 -4.04 -6.89 -36.89
N ILE A 466 -5.27 -6.49 -37.17
CA ILE A 466 -6.12 -7.10 -38.19
C ILE A 466 -5.91 -6.43 -39.56
N ASN A 467 -5.73 -5.10 -39.58
CA ASN A 467 -5.63 -4.33 -40.84
C ASN A 467 -4.67 -3.15 -40.68
N GLU A 468 -3.54 -3.22 -41.34
CA GLU A 468 -2.52 -2.13 -41.34
C GLU A 468 -3.07 -0.81 -41.89
N ASN A 469 -4.02 -0.84 -42.85
CA ASN A 469 -4.65 0.36 -43.36
C ASN A 469 -5.51 1.11 -42.32
N PHE A 470 -5.78 0.50 -41.18
CA PHE A 470 -6.42 1.20 -40.06
C PHE A 470 -5.60 2.41 -39.61
N SER A 471 -4.28 2.35 -39.74
CA SER A 471 -3.36 3.46 -39.44
C SER A 471 -3.56 4.72 -40.35
N LYS A 472 -4.33 4.61 -41.42
CA LYS A 472 -4.67 5.73 -42.35
C LYS A 472 -6.02 6.37 -42.03
N THR A 473 -6.72 5.92 -41.00
CA THR A 473 -8.06 6.42 -40.63
C THR A 473 -7.97 7.64 -39.72
N SER A 474 -9.00 8.49 -39.75
CA SER A 474 -9.13 9.62 -38.82
C SER A 474 -9.15 9.14 -37.35
N LEU A 475 -9.84 8.03 -37.07
CA LEU A 475 -9.92 7.44 -35.73
C LEU A 475 -8.54 7.08 -35.17
N TYR A 476 -7.65 6.55 -36.02
CA TYR A 476 -6.27 6.28 -35.63
C TYR A 476 -5.49 7.57 -35.36
N TYR A 477 -5.61 8.57 -36.21
CA TYR A 477 -4.91 9.85 -36.03
C TYR A 477 -5.37 10.57 -34.76
N ASP A 478 -6.66 10.61 -34.49
CA ASP A 478 -7.19 11.20 -33.26
C ASP A 478 -6.67 10.47 -32.01
N PHE A 479 -6.65 9.14 -32.05
CA PHE A 479 -6.11 8.34 -30.97
C PHE A 479 -4.61 8.57 -30.76
N ARG A 480 -3.82 8.53 -31.83
CA ARG A 480 -2.38 8.79 -31.82
C ARG A 480 -2.06 10.15 -31.22
N ASP A 481 -2.75 11.19 -31.66
CA ASP A 481 -2.50 12.55 -31.22
C ASP A 481 -2.90 12.77 -29.77
N ASP A 482 -3.97 12.11 -29.29
CA ASP A 482 -4.32 12.08 -27.88
C ASP A 482 -3.23 11.39 -27.04
N LEU A 483 -2.71 10.26 -27.51
CA LEU A 483 -1.64 9.52 -26.88
C LEU A 483 -0.36 10.36 -26.78
N ILE A 484 0.06 10.98 -27.89
CA ILE A 484 1.24 11.85 -27.93
C ILE A 484 1.08 13.04 -26.98
N ARG A 485 -0.09 13.67 -26.94
CA ARG A 485 -0.37 14.75 -25.96
C ARG A 485 -0.22 14.26 -24.52
N SER A 486 -0.66 13.03 -24.24
CA SER A 486 -0.50 12.43 -22.91
C SER A 486 0.97 12.18 -22.59
N MET A 487 1.74 11.59 -23.51
CA MET A 487 3.17 11.33 -23.33
C MET A 487 3.97 12.64 -23.10
N ILE A 488 3.67 13.69 -23.87
CA ILE A 488 4.31 15.01 -23.68
C ILE A 488 3.94 15.61 -22.33
N ARG A 489 2.69 15.43 -21.87
CA ARG A 489 2.26 15.89 -20.56
C ARG A 489 3.01 15.18 -19.45
N GLU A 490 3.14 13.86 -19.50
CA GLU A 490 3.92 13.07 -18.55
C GLU A 490 5.39 13.53 -18.53
N LEU A 491 5.97 13.75 -19.70
CA LEU A 491 7.35 14.25 -19.80
C LEU A 491 7.51 15.64 -19.16
N LYS A 492 6.56 16.56 -19.39
CA LYS A 492 6.53 17.87 -18.73
C LYS A 492 6.36 17.80 -17.21
N GLN A 493 5.80 16.73 -16.72
CA GLN A 493 5.69 16.44 -15.30
C GLN A 493 6.95 15.77 -14.72
N GLY A 494 8.01 15.61 -15.51
CA GLY A 494 9.27 15.03 -15.07
C GLY A 494 9.33 13.50 -15.12
N HIS A 495 8.40 12.85 -15.81
CA HIS A 495 8.43 11.41 -16.05
C HIS A 495 9.30 11.10 -17.28
N VAL A 496 10.60 11.16 -17.10
CA VAL A 496 11.61 10.96 -18.14
C VAL A 496 11.93 9.47 -18.28
N LEU A 497 12.10 9.02 -19.51
CA LEU A 497 12.50 7.65 -19.81
C LEU A 497 14.02 7.52 -19.65
N ILE A 498 14.44 6.63 -18.75
CA ILE A 498 15.85 6.40 -18.43
C ILE A 498 16.22 4.93 -18.57
N ASN A 499 17.48 4.65 -18.87
CA ASN A 499 18.01 3.29 -18.81
C ASN A 499 18.11 2.85 -17.36
N GLY A 500 17.25 1.93 -16.96
CA GLY A 500 17.15 1.56 -15.56
C GLY A 500 16.07 0.53 -15.28
N ASN A 501 15.89 0.26 -14.00
CA ASN A 501 14.94 -0.70 -13.51
C ASN A 501 14.14 -0.16 -12.33
N TYR A 502 13.00 -0.77 -12.09
CA TYR A 502 12.20 -0.59 -10.89
C TYR A 502 12.34 -1.83 -10.03
N SER A 503 13.16 -1.75 -8.97
CA SER A 503 13.60 -2.94 -8.24
C SER A 503 13.02 -3.01 -6.84
N THR A 504 12.79 -4.22 -6.36
CA THR A 504 12.49 -4.52 -4.96
C THR A 504 13.82 -4.74 -4.23
N LEU A 505 13.95 -4.21 -3.02
CA LEU A 505 15.14 -4.38 -2.21
C LEU A 505 15.01 -5.68 -1.39
N LEU A 506 16.00 -6.54 -1.50
CA LEU A 506 16.33 -7.60 -0.55
C LEU A 506 17.43 -7.05 0.36
N GLY A 507 17.20 -7.04 1.65
CA GLY A 507 18.19 -6.66 2.64
C GLY A 507 19.35 -7.66 2.71
N ASN A 508 19.97 -7.76 3.83
CA ASN A 508 21.09 -8.68 4.10
C ASN A 508 20.62 -10.15 4.17
N GLY A 509 20.06 -10.70 3.07
CA GLY A 509 19.41 -12.02 3.03
C GLY A 509 20.36 -13.19 3.28
N LEU A 510 21.61 -13.12 2.80
CA LEU A 510 22.62 -14.18 3.05
C LEU A 510 23.08 -14.11 4.51
N GLU A 511 23.22 -12.91 5.07
CA GLU A 511 23.48 -12.71 6.49
C GLU A 511 22.32 -13.22 7.36
N MET A 512 21.07 -13.14 6.85
CA MET A 512 19.91 -13.72 7.51
C MET A 512 19.98 -15.26 7.55
N LEU A 513 20.45 -15.90 6.47
CA LEU A 513 20.74 -17.33 6.46
C LEU A 513 21.87 -17.69 7.44
N GLN A 514 22.96 -16.92 7.46
CA GLN A 514 24.06 -17.12 8.43
C GLN A 514 23.58 -16.93 9.88
N HIS A 515 22.73 -15.93 10.11
CA HIS A 515 22.15 -15.68 11.43
C HIS A 515 21.27 -16.83 11.90
N SER A 516 20.53 -17.44 10.99
CA SER A 516 19.65 -18.58 11.29
C SER A 516 20.37 -19.83 11.82
N ILE A 517 21.66 -19.97 11.56
CA ILE A 517 22.50 -21.09 12.02
C ILE A 517 23.64 -20.63 12.97
N GLY A 518 23.60 -19.37 13.42
CA GLY A 518 24.56 -18.83 14.37
C GLY A 518 25.99 -18.58 13.83
N THR A 519 26.16 -18.50 12.50
CA THR A 519 27.47 -18.24 11.87
C THR A 519 27.67 -16.79 11.43
N PHE A 520 26.66 -15.95 11.59
CA PHE A 520 26.74 -14.52 11.27
C PHE A 520 27.71 -13.80 12.23
N ASN A 521 28.68 -13.10 11.66
CA ASN A 521 29.75 -12.42 12.39
C ASN A 521 29.58 -10.88 12.49
N GLY A 522 28.47 -10.34 11.97
CA GLY A 522 28.20 -8.90 11.94
C GLY A 522 28.80 -8.17 10.74
N GLU A 523 29.39 -8.88 9.78
CA GLU A 523 29.97 -8.31 8.56
C GLU A 523 29.09 -8.59 7.34
N SER A 524 29.14 -7.67 6.37
CA SER A 524 28.42 -7.82 5.11
C SER A 524 29.17 -8.66 4.10
N VAL A 525 28.45 -9.56 3.43
CA VAL A 525 29.00 -10.42 2.37
C VAL A 525 29.33 -9.69 1.08
N ILE A 526 28.76 -8.50 0.85
CA ILE A 526 29.06 -7.67 -0.33
C ILE A 526 29.84 -6.40 0.00
N GLY A 527 29.95 -6.06 1.29
CA GLY A 527 30.66 -4.86 1.77
C GLY A 527 29.91 -3.55 1.50
N LYS A 528 30.51 -2.44 1.99
CA LYS A 528 29.92 -1.10 1.89
C LYS A 528 29.99 -0.55 0.48
N GLY A 529 28.99 0.25 0.09
CA GLY A 529 28.92 0.90 -1.22
C GLY A 529 28.59 -0.05 -2.37
N ASN A 530 28.25 -1.30 -2.07
CA ASN A 530 27.97 -2.31 -3.07
C ASN A 530 26.52 -2.79 -3.03
N ILE A 531 26.06 -3.24 -4.19
CA ILE A 531 24.82 -4.00 -4.39
C ILE A 531 25.12 -5.25 -5.19
N HIS A 532 24.20 -6.21 -5.18
CA HIS A 532 24.24 -7.32 -6.13
C HIS A 532 22.91 -7.39 -6.90
N SER A 533 23.01 -7.36 -8.22
CA SER A 533 21.85 -7.43 -9.12
C SER A 533 22.24 -8.16 -10.41
N THR A 534 21.43 -9.13 -10.79
CA THR A 534 21.58 -9.87 -12.06
C THR A 534 21.17 -9.04 -13.28
N ARG A 535 20.51 -7.88 -13.07
CA ARG A 535 20.01 -7.00 -14.13
C ARG A 535 21.10 -6.19 -14.81
N PHE A 536 22.12 -5.79 -14.09
CA PHE A 536 23.18 -4.93 -14.57
C PHE A 536 24.52 -5.67 -14.65
N GLU A 537 25.39 -5.22 -15.52
CA GLU A 537 26.75 -5.75 -15.59
C GLU A 537 27.46 -5.55 -14.25
N TYR A 538 28.26 -6.54 -13.85
CA TYR A 538 29.08 -6.42 -12.65
C TYR A 538 30.21 -5.40 -12.83
N ASP A 539 30.75 -4.92 -11.74
CA ASP A 539 31.78 -3.87 -11.66
C ASP A 539 31.37 -2.49 -12.23
N LYS A 540 30.09 -2.30 -12.52
CA LYS A 540 29.55 -1.01 -12.95
C LYS A 540 29.01 -0.19 -11.78
N THR A 541 29.14 1.11 -11.90
CA THR A 541 28.49 2.08 -10.99
C THR A 541 27.03 2.23 -11.37
N ILE A 542 26.16 2.08 -10.38
CA ILE A 542 24.70 2.16 -10.52
C ILE A 542 24.22 3.30 -9.62
N LEU A 543 23.25 4.06 -10.14
CA LEU A 543 22.52 5.03 -9.32
C LEU A 543 21.24 4.39 -8.82
N GLY A 544 20.94 4.59 -7.55
CA GLY A 544 19.72 4.11 -6.93
C GLY A 544 18.98 5.20 -6.19
N SER A 545 17.65 5.20 -6.26
CA SER A 545 16.85 6.16 -5.51
C SER A 545 15.48 5.60 -5.16
N ARG A 546 14.87 6.13 -4.09
CA ARG A 546 13.52 5.79 -3.67
C ARG A 546 12.71 7.06 -3.41
N SER A 547 11.48 7.12 -3.94
CA SER A 547 10.53 8.18 -3.60
C SER A 547 9.95 7.98 -2.18
N PRO A 548 9.69 9.07 -1.43
CA PRO A 548 9.85 10.47 -1.83
C PRO A 548 11.31 10.94 -1.80
N HIS A 549 11.69 11.82 -2.74
CA HIS A 549 12.99 12.49 -2.73
C HIS A 549 12.87 13.82 -2.00
N ILE A 550 13.75 14.07 -1.06
CA ILE A 550 13.79 15.30 -0.27
C ILE A 550 15.04 16.11 -0.62
N CYS A 551 16.15 15.42 -0.86
CA CYS A 551 17.43 16.05 -1.18
C CYS A 551 18.29 15.15 -2.09
N ALA A 552 19.39 15.68 -2.59
CA ALA A 552 20.35 14.92 -3.40
C ALA A 552 20.92 13.68 -2.68
N GLY A 553 20.98 13.70 -1.35
CA GLY A 553 21.40 12.56 -0.53
C GLY A 553 20.52 11.31 -0.68
N ASN A 554 19.30 11.46 -1.20
CA ASN A 554 18.41 10.34 -1.52
C ASN A 554 18.79 9.59 -2.82
N VAL A 555 19.80 10.06 -3.54
CA VAL A 555 20.38 9.35 -4.67
C VAL A 555 21.63 8.61 -4.20
N LEU A 556 21.61 7.29 -4.28
CA LEU A 556 22.73 6.42 -3.93
C LEU A 556 23.63 6.24 -5.16
N VAL A 557 24.93 6.25 -4.93
CA VAL A 557 25.93 5.81 -5.91
C VAL A 557 26.54 4.53 -5.35
N VAL A 558 26.31 3.42 -6.03
CA VAL A 558 26.71 2.08 -5.57
C VAL A 558 27.36 1.30 -6.69
N LYS A 559 28.17 0.30 -6.35
CA LYS A 559 28.82 -0.58 -7.32
C LYS A 559 28.07 -1.92 -7.37
N ASN A 560 27.76 -2.43 -8.56
CA ASN A 560 27.21 -3.76 -8.71
C ASN A 560 28.34 -4.80 -8.66
N VAL A 561 28.29 -5.72 -7.72
CA VAL A 561 29.34 -6.74 -7.50
C VAL A 561 28.77 -8.14 -7.71
N ALA A 562 29.58 -9.05 -8.25
CA ALA A 562 29.23 -10.47 -8.31
C ALA A 562 29.37 -11.10 -6.92
N ASN A 563 28.46 -12.03 -6.59
CA ASN A 563 28.55 -12.87 -5.41
C ASN A 563 27.96 -14.24 -5.68
N GLU A 564 28.82 -15.26 -5.72
CA GLU A 564 28.44 -16.64 -6.09
C GLU A 564 27.52 -17.30 -5.04
N GLU A 565 27.62 -16.94 -3.77
CA GLU A 565 26.76 -17.50 -2.73
C GLU A 565 25.35 -16.91 -2.82
N ILE A 566 25.21 -15.61 -3.13
CA ILE A 566 23.91 -15.01 -3.37
C ILE A 566 23.27 -15.68 -4.58
N ASP A 567 23.99 -15.84 -5.70
CA ASP A 567 23.49 -16.49 -6.90
C ASP A 567 23.13 -17.97 -6.66
N ARG A 568 23.80 -18.62 -5.73
CA ARG A 568 23.56 -20.05 -5.39
C ARG A 568 22.30 -20.26 -4.57
N TYR A 569 22.03 -19.37 -3.60
CA TYR A 569 20.96 -19.60 -2.63
C TYR A 569 19.71 -18.79 -2.89
N PHE A 570 19.79 -17.71 -3.67
CA PHE A 570 18.66 -16.85 -3.96
C PHE A 570 18.26 -16.92 -5.43
N ASN A 571 16.96 -17.10 -5.67
CA ASN A 571 16.41 -16.95 -7.01
C ASN A 571 16.06 -15.49 -7.26
N LEU A 572 17.10 -14.65 -7.46
CA LEU A 572 16.90 -13.24 -7.77
C LEU A 572 16.39 -13.09 -9.20
N SER A 573 15.25 -12.42 -9.37
CA SER A 573 14.83 -11.92 -10.67
C SER A 573 15.60 -10.64 -11.02
N ASN A 574 15.48 -10.19 -12.26
CA ASN A 574 16.06 -8.91 -12.68
C ASN A 574 15.51 -7.69 -11.91
N GLU A 575 14.40 -7.86 -11.19
CA GLU A 575 13.69 -6.83 -10.45
C GLU A 575 13.98 -6.86 -8.95
N VAL A 576 14.86 -7.74 -8.49
CA VAL A 576 15.33 -7.78 -7.09
C VAL A 576 16.77 -7.33 -7.02
N VAL A 577 17.06 -6.44 -6.10
CA VAL A 577 18.42 -5.95 -5.83
C VAL A 577 18.78 -6.25 -4.38
N TYR A 578 19.86 -6.99 -4.19
CA TYR A 578 20.43 -7.24 -2.89
C TYR A 578 21.23 -6.02 -2.42
N VAL A 579 20.94 -5.52 -1.23
CA VAL A 579 21.56 -4.32 -0.65
C VAL A 579 22.15 -4.60 0.72
N ASN A 580 23.18 -3.84 1.07
CA ASN A 580 23.82 -3.91 2.37
C ASN A 580 23.35 -2.77 3.28
N ALA A 581 22.92 -3.10 4.49
CA ALA A 581 22.61 -2.11 5.54
C ALA A 581 23.55 -2.19 6.76
N ILE A 582 24.59 -3.04 6.68
CA ILE A 582 25.59 -3.18 7.76
C ILE A 582 26.65 -2.11 7.63
N GLY A 583 26.71 -1.21 8.61
CA GLY A 583 27.69 -0.14 8.66
C GLY A 583 27.57 0.89 7.53
N GLU A 584 26.43 0.94 6.84
CA GLU A 584 26.17 1.85 5.74
C GLU A 584 24.77 2.48 5.88
N ASN A 585 24.68 3.80 5.72
CA ASN A 585 23.43 4.55 5.88
C ASN A 585 22.51 4.44 4.65
N ILE A 586 22.11 3.23 4.27
CA ILE A 586 21.26 3.01 3.11
C ILE A 586 19.78 3.25 3.43
N GLN A 587 19.32 2.80 4.60
CA GLN A 587 17.89 2.88 4.94
C GLN A 587 17.42 4.32 5.07
N GLN A 588 18.14 5.19 5.79
CA GLN A 588 17.76 6.61 5.92
C GLN A 588 17.94 7.36 4.60
N ARG A 589 19.01 7.10 3.84
CA ARG A 589 19.23 7.70 2.52
C ARG A 589 18.13 7.33 1.54
N LEU A 590 17.58 6.14 1.63
CA LEU A 590 16.37 5.74 0.90
C LEU A 590 15.07 6.10 1.65
N ASN A 591 15.15 7.16 2.47
CA ASN A 591 14.01 7.77 3.15
C ASN A 591 13.26 6.83 4.09
N GLY A 592 13.99 6.18 5.00
CA GLY A 592 13.46 5.23 5.97
C GLY A 592 12.84 4.02 5.27
N CYS A 593 13.56 3.40 4.34
CA CYS A 593 13.03 2.21 3.68
C CYS A 593 13.02 1.01 4.64
N ASP A 594 11.94 0.26 4.56
CA ASP A 594 11.85 -1.14 4.95
C ASP A 594 11.92 -2.02 3.69
N TYR A 595 12.14 -3.31 3.86
CA TYR A 595 12.17 -4.25 2.74
C TYR A 595 10.78 -4.79 2.39
N ALA A 596 9.77 -4.51 3.22
CA ALA A 596 8.37 -4.84 2.93
C ALA A 596 7.67 -3.71 2.16
N PRO A 597 7.53 -3.79 0.84
CA PRO A 597 6.88 -2.73 0.07
C PRO A 597 5.46 -2.50 0.59
N SER A 598 5.14 -1.25 0.94
CA SER A 598 3.77 -0.83 1.24
C SER A 598 2.92 -0.91 -0.03
N CYS A 599 1.58 -0.92 0.08
CA CYS A 599 0.65 -1.06 -1.05
C CYS A 599 0.75 0.01 -2.16
N GLY A 600 1.71 0.92 -2.10
CA GLY A 600 2.06 1.87 -3.16
C GLY A 600 3.52 1.64 -3.56
N ASP A 601 3.81 1.71 -4.83
CA ASP A 601 5.11 1.50 -5.47
C ASP A 601 6.33 1.95 -4.64
N THR A 602 6.92 1.05 -3.88
CA THR A 602 8.08 1.33 -3.00
C THR A 602 9.34 0.58 -3.45
N GLY A 603 9.48 0.34 -4.73
CA GLY A 603 10.73 -0.15 -5.28
C GLY A 603 11.78 0.96 -5.42
N MET A 604 13.03 0.60 -5.28
CA MET A 604 14.16 1.45 -5.67
C MET A 604 14.23 1.48 -7.20
N LYS A 605 14.43 2.67 -7.76
CA LYS A 605 14.80 2.81 -9.17
C LYS A 605 16.31 2.80 -9.26
N THR A 606 16.82 1.87 -10.05
CA THR A 606 18.25 1.74 -10.35
C THR A 606 18.49 2.04 -11.82
N TRP A 607 19.53 2.77 -12.15
CA TRP A 607 19.93 3.11 -13.52
C TRP A 607 21.45 3.32 -13.64
#